data_0d3e021b12cb0dfb57fc3e1137a3c163
#
_entry.id   0d3e021b12cb0dfb57fc3e1137a3c163
#
_cell.length_a   1.000
_cell.length_b   1.000
_cell.length_c   1.000
_cell.angle_alpha   90.00
_cell.angle_beta   90.00
_cell.angle_gamma   90.00
#
_symmetry.space_group_name_H-M   'P 1'
#
loop_
_entity.id
_entity.type
_entity.pdbx_description
1 polymer ?
#
loop_
_entity_poly.entity_id
_entity_poly.type
_entity_poly.pdbx_seq_one_letter_code
_entity_poly.pdbx_strand_id
1 'polypeptide(L)'
;MDTVTPGKLNHFLCPMICVRKVQNKVIVAISDALSNRSCNRPIPSKHFLSNKNCWAPILTRRRLEPIGSRFLSCYRNSRLLILQSVWLIFEANRTGLEKHKVRILKQKMELLGINCHDSCIPGNYSNLFCPKCKGGRSIERSLSVHIVEDADFAMWRCYRTCCGWAGQAFADGRVTNEGMNIIFKVSSPRQITAEGIILEPIGEKLIAYFGDRMISEETLRRNSVMQMAGNQGIIAFTYRRNGVLIGCKYRTMEKNFWQDKGTEKWLYGLDDINEATEIVIVEGEIDKLSVEEAGFRNCVSVPGGAPQIVSTKDLPSWEMDKAYQYLWNCKEYLDKVSRIILATDGDVCGQALAEELARRLGKERCWLVQWPKKDHSSCFKDANEVLKCLGPNALREVIETAELYQVCTINQLI
;
A
#
# COMPACT_ATOMS: atom_id res chain seq x y z
N MET A 1 54.05 1.23 -63.00
CA MET A 1 53.10 1.37 -64.14
C MET A 1 51.97 0.48 -63.82
N ASP A 2 50.90 1.06 -63.62
CA ASP A 2 49.46 0.69 -63.63
C ASP A 2 48.71 1.24 -62.49
N THR A 3 47.91 2.23 -62.84
CA THR A 3 47.00 2.96 -62.06
C THR A 3 45.68 2.19 -61.85
N VAL A 4 45.27 2.00 -60.60
CA VAL A 4 43.93 1.51 -60.27
C VAL A 4 43.23 2.57 -59.53
N THR A 5 42.09 3.02 -60.09
CA THR A 5 41.15 4.01 -59.58
C THR A 5 40.32 3.47 -58.40
N PRO A 6 39.96 4.31 -57.39
CA PRO A 6 39.20 3.84 -56.24
C PRO A 6 37.68 3.86 -56.52
N GLY A 7 37.05 2.72 -56.18
CA GLY A 7 35.59 2.55 -56.20
C GLY A 7 34.93 3.31 -55.05
N LYS A 8 33.75 3.87 -55.38
CA LYS A 8 32.86 4.63 -54.49
C LYS A 8 32.37 3.76 -53.30
N LEU A 9 32.77 4.09 -52.07
CA LEU A 9 32.13 3.60 -50.84
C LEU A 9 30.87 4.42 -50.58
N ASN A 10 29.72 3.74 -50.58
CA ASN A 10 28.48 4.28 -50.07
C ASN A 10 28.57 4.39 -48.55
N HIS A 11 28.61 5.61 -48.01
CA HIS A 11 28.45 5.88 -46.58
C HIS A 11 27.02 5.64 -46.15
N PHE A 12 26.79 4.52 -45.47
CA PHE A 12 25.64 4.35 -44.61
C PHE A 12 25.84 5.18 -43.33
N LEU A 13 25.12 6.27 -43.18
CA LEU A 13 25.03 7.05 -41.93
C LEU A 13 24.33 6.22 -40.88
N CYS A 14 25.05 5.79 -39.86
CA CYS A 14 24.54 5.16 -38.68
C CYS A 14 24.03 6.26 -37.72
N PRO A 15 22.83 6.19 -37.16
CA PRO A 15 22.38 7.17 -36.18
C PRO A 15 23.23 7.09 -34.91
N MET A 16 23.77 8.21 -34.44
CA MET A 16 24.47 8.30 -33.18
C MET A 16 23.52 8.09 -32.02
N ILE A 17 23.75 7.05 -31.23
CA ILE A 17 23.04 6.80 -29.96
C ILE A 17 23.88 7.42 -28.85
N CYS A 18 23.35 8.47 -28.22
CA CYS A 18 24.00 9.09 -27.06
C CYS A 18 23.38 8.54 -25.77
N VAL A 19 24.16 7.82 -24.96
CA VAL A 19 23.73 7.31 -23.65
C VAL A 19 24.34 8.20 -22.58
N ARG A 20 23.51 8.94 -21.83
CA ARG A 20 23.95 9.70 -20.64
C ARG A 20 23.34 9.11 -19.38
N LYS A 21 24.17 8.89 -18.38
CA LYS A 21 23.77 8.47 -17.04
C LYS A 21 23.70 9.69 -16.14
N VAL A 22 22.50 10.04 -15.68
CA VAL A 22 22.27 11.12 -14.71
C VAL A 22 21.40 10.55 -13.59
N GLN A 23 21.92 10.58 -12.37
CA GLN A 23 21.20 10.23 -11.12
C GLN A 23 20.45 8.88 -11.19
N ASN A 24 21.16 7.78 -11.45
CA ASN A 24 20.62 6.41 -11.49
C ASN A 24 19.49 6.15 -12.50
N LYS A 25 19.26 7.02 -13.47
CA LYS A 25 18.37 6.79 -14.62
C LYS A 25 19.18 6.82 -15.92
N VAL A 26 18.96 5.82 -16.77
CA VAL A 26 19.52 5.77 -18.12
C VAL A 26 18.50 6.39 -19.06
N ILE A 27 18.86 7.54 -19.65
CA ILE A 27 18.04 8.21 -20.67
C ILE A 27 18.69 7.92 -22.02
N VAL A 28 17.93 7.26 -22.90
CA VAL A 28 18.33 7.01 -24.28
C VAL A 28 17.63 8.04 -25.17
N ALA A 29 18.41 8.95 -25.74
CA ALA A 29 17.91 9.89 -26.72
C ALA A 29 18.37 9.45 -28.11
N ILE A 30 17.43 9.25 -29.03
CA ILE A 30 17.67 9.00 -30.44
C ILE A 30 17.40 10.32 -31.17
N SER A 31 18.46 10.97 -31.70
CA SER A 31 18.31 12.15 -32.53
C SER A 31 18.26 11.76 -34.01
N ASP A 32 17.15 12.00 -34.66
CA ASP A 32 17.03 11.94 -36.11
C ASP A 32 17.72 13.16 -36.71
N ALA A 33 18.89 12.96 -37.26
CA ALA A 33 19.55 13.98 -38.09
C ALA A 33 18.98 13.92 -39.53
N LEU A 34 17.92 14.69 -39.79
CA LEU A 34 17.50 14.98 -41.16
C LEU A 34 17.18 16.44 -41.34
N SER A 35 17.98 17.01 -42.26
CA SER A 35 17.80 18.14 -43.14
C SER A 35 17.81 19.55 -42.54
N ASN A 36 18.97 20.15 -42.65
CA ASN A 36 19.11 21.55 -42.96
C ASN A 36 19.08 21.73 -44.45
N ARG A 37 18.05 22.39 -45.00
CA ARG A 37 18.21 23.29 -46.13
C ARG A 37 17.32 24.52 -45.94
N SER A 38 18.00 25.63 -45.90
CA SER A 38 17.58 27.00 -45.76
C SER A 38 16.55 27.44 -46.81
N CYS A 39 15.57 28.20 -46.39
CA CYS A 39 15.08 29.33 -47.17
C CYS A 39 14.58 30.44 -46.22
N ASN A 40 15.30 31.55 -46.31
CA ASN A 40 14.94 32.83 -45.72
C ASN A 40 13.71 33.42 -46.39
N ARG A 41 12.76 33.97 -45.65
CA ARG A 41 12.21 35.33 -45.70
C ARG A 41 10.96 35.48 -44.83
N PRO A 42 10.50 36.71 -44.50
CA PRO A 42 10.18 37.10 -43.14
C PRO A 42 8.68 37.26 -42.84
N ILE A 43 8.38 37.36 -41.53
CA ILE A 43 7.09 37.62 -40.93
C ILE A 43 6.54 39.02 -41.35
N PRO A 44 5.23 39.20 -41.52
CA PRO A 44 4.57 40.10 -40.60
C PRO A 44 3.26 39.59 -39.98
N SER A 45 3.05 40.13 -38.83
CA SER A 45 1.94 40.04 -37.89
C SER A 45 0.57 40.44 -38.45
N LYS A 46 -0.50 39.84 -37.92
CA LYS A 46 -1.69 40.46 -37.30
C LYS A 46 -3.03 39.78 -37.61
N HIS A 47 -3.72 39.53 -36.50
CA HIS A 47 -5.16 39.70 -36.22
C HIS A 47 -6.24 38.80 -36.81
N PHE A 48 -6.91 38.11 -35.91
CA PHE A 48 -8.35 38.12 -35.56
C PHE A 48 -9.37 37.36 -36.45
N LEU A 49 -10.22 36.63 -35.72
CA LEU A 49 -11.64 36.32 -35.83
C LEU A 49 -12.11 35.12 -36.71
N SER A 50 -12.55 34.12 -36.00
CA SER A 50 -13.93 33.61 -35.90
C SER A 50 -14.63 33.06 -37.16
N ASN A 51 -15.24 31.93 -36.91
CA ASN A 51 -16.54 31.44 -37.41
C ASN A 51 -16.63 30.44 -38.56
N LYS A 52 -17.09 29.29 -38.15
CA LYS A 52 -18.24 28.51 -38.68
C LYS A 52 -18.29 28.02 -40.15
N ASN A 53 -18.49 26.73 -40.18
CA ASN A 53 -19.44 25.99 -41.01
C ASN A 53 -19.13 25.71 -42.50
N CYS A 54 -19.24 24.41 -42.76
CA CYS A 54 -19.99 23.81 -43.84
C CYS A 54 -19.32 23.44 -45.17
N TRP A 55 -19.56 22.18 -45.50
CA TRP A 55 -19.80 21.59 -46.83
C TRP A 55 -18.59 21.02 -47.58
N ALA A 56 -18.68 19.72 -47.78
CA ALA A 56 -18.04 18.96 -48.84
C ALA A 56 -18.69 19.28 -50.20
N PRO A 57 -18.04 19.02 -51.34
CA PRO A 57 -18.41 17.85 -52.14
C PRO A 57 -17.23 17.11 -52.82
N ILE A 58 -17.29 15.81 -52.84
CA ILE A 58 -17.45 14.83 -53.94
C ILE A 58 -16.62 15.05 -55.21
N LEU A 59 -16.00 13.92 -55.66
CA LEU A 59 -15.46 13.49 -56.96
C LEU A 59 -13.95 13.73 -57.15
N THR A 60 -13.14 12.78 -57.55
CA THR A 60 -13.28 11.65 -58.48
C THR A 60 -12.08 10.68 -58.30
N ARG A 61 -12.35 9.40 -58.48
CA ARG A 61 -11.38 8.31 -58.60
C ARG A 61 -10.36 8.55 -59.71
N ARG A 62 -9.07 8.49 -59.39
CA ARG A 62 -8.07 7.92 -60.33
C ARG A 62 -7.18 6.97 -59.53
N ARG A 63 -7.17 5.69 -59.95
CA ARG A 63 -6.28 4.65 -59.51
C ARG A 63 -4.84 5.08 -59.81
N LEU A 64 -3.98 5.08 -58.75
CA LEU A 64 -2.54 4.96 -58.88
C LEU A 64 -2.13 3.81 -57.97
N GLU A 65 -1.49 2.84 -58.56
CA GLU A 65 -0.99 1.62 -57.92
C GLU A 65 0.06 1.93 -56.82
N PRO A 66 0.14 1.16 -55.73
CA PRO A 66 1.03 1.48 -54.60
C PRO A 66 2.41 0.85 -54.82
N ILE A 67 3.36 1.67 -55.25
CA ILE A 67 4.80 1.37 -55.09
C ILE A 67 5.22 1.93 -53.72
N GLY A 68 5.06 1.15 -52.64
CA GLY A 68 5.41 1.64 -51.31
C GLY A 68 5.34 0.62 -50.18
N SER A 69 4.71 -0.55 -50.40
CA SER A 69 4.46 -1.51 -49.30
C SER A 69 5.67 -2.32 -48.84
N ARG A 70 6.73 -2.40 -49.62
CA ARG A 70 7.96 -3.15 -49.21
C ARG A 70 8.92 -2.34 -48.35
N PHE A 71 8.93 -1.02 -48.42
CA PHE A 71 9.84 -0.19 -47.59
C PHE A 71 9.33 0.01 -46.17
N LEU A 72 8.04 0.07 -45.94
CA LEU A 72 7.46 0.22 -44.59
C LEU A 72 7.55 -1.04 -43.74
N SER A 73 7.56 -2.22 -44.38
CA SER A 73 7.73 -3.51 -43.69
C SER A 73 9.15 -3.69 -43.13
N CYS A 74 10.21 -3.30 -43.88
CA CYS A 74 11.58 -3.36 -43.39
C CYS A 74 11.86 -2.40 -42.24
N TYR A 75 11.22 -1.20 -42.24
CA TYR A 75 11.44 -0.22 -41.15
C TYR A 75 10.73 -0.62 -39.85
N ARG A 76 9.56 -1.25 -39.92
CA ARG A 76 8.87 -1.82 -38.74
C ARG A 76 9.64 -2.97 -38.12
N ASN A 77 10.17 -3.88 -38.93
CA ASN A 77 10.94 -5.02 -38.44
C ASN A 77 12.27 -4.60 -37.81
N SER A 78 12.94 -3.59 -38.36
CA SER A 78 14.18 -3.06 -37.78
C SER A 78 13.99 -2.40 -36.42
N ARG A 79 12.89 -1.63 -36.24
CA ARG A 79 12.55 -1.05 -34.93
C ARG A 79 12.20 -2.12 -33.89
N LEU A 80 11.48 -3.17 -34.28
CA LEU A 80 11.13 -4.27 -33.39
C LEU A 80 12.39 -5.04 -32.94
N LEU A 81 13.32 -5.29 -33.86
CA LEU A 81 14.59 -5.97 -33.56
C LEU A 81 15.50 -5.15 -32.63
N ILE A 82 15.54 -3.83 -32.82
CA ILE A 82 16.31 -2.93 -31.92
C ILE A 82 15.67 -2.90 -30.53
N LEU A 83 14.35 -2.80 -30.41
CA LEU A 83 13.65 -2.82 -29.13
C LEU A 83 13.82 -4.17 -28.41
N GLN A 84 13.77 -5.28 -29.15
CA GLN A 84 14.04 -6.62 -28.61
C GLN A 84 15.51 -6.75 -28.15
N SER A 85 16.46 -6.22 -28.92
CA SER A 85 17.87 -6.26 -28.52
C SER A 85 18.16 -5.42 -27.28
N VAL A 86 17.57 -4.22 -27.18
CA VAL A 86 17.70 -3.36 -26.00
C VAL A 86 17.03 -4.01 -24.79
N TRP A 87 15.87 -4.64 -24.97
CA TRP A 87 15.18 -5.37 -23.91
C TRP A 87 16.01 -6.57 -23.41
N LEU A 88 16.58 -7.36 -24.32
CA LEU A 88 17.46 -8.49 -23.98
C LEU A 88 18.73 -8.05 -23.24
N ILE A 89 19.34 -6.92 -23.63
CA ILE A 89 20.50 -6.35 -22.93
C ILE A 89 20.10 -5.87 -21.52
N PHE A 90 18.93 -5.26 -21.39
CA PHE A 90 18.40 -4.80 -20.09
C PHE A 90 18.12 -5.99 -19.16
N GLU A 91 17.50 -7.05 -19.67
CA GLU A 91 17.22 -8.29 -18.95
C GLU A 91 18.51 -9.02 -18.54
N ALA A 92 19.49 -9.11 -19.43
CA ALA A 92 20.80 -9.71 -19.13
C ALA A 92 21.58 -8.94 -18.05
N ASN A 93 21.51 -7.61 -18.05
CA ASN A 93 22.12 -6.78 -17.01
C ASN A 93 21.41 -6.91 -15.67
N ARG A 94 20.07 -7.02 -15.66
CA ARG A 94 19.26 -7.24 -14.48
C ARG A 94 19.58 -8.58 -13.81
N THR A 95 19.62 -9.66 -14.59
CA THR A 95 19.97 -11.00 -14.09
C THR A 95 21.44 -11.08 -13.60
N GLY A 96 22.35 -10.34 -14.22
CA GLY A 96 23.73 -10.21 -13.76
C GLY A 96 23.84 -9.52 -12.40
N LEU A 97 23.12 -8.45 -12.19
CA LEU A 97 23.07 -7.70 -10.92
C LEU A 97 22.45 -8.53 -9.79
N GLU A 98 21.34 -9.23 -10.06
CA GLU A 98 20.69 -10.12 -9.10
C GLU A 98 21.60 -11.27 -8.68
N LYS A 99 22.28 -11.93 -9.61
CA LYS A 99 23.29 -12.97 -9.31
C LYS A 99 24.43 -12.44 -8.44
N HIS A 100 24.88 -11.21 -8.68
CA HIS A 100 25.92 -10.58 -7.87
C HIS A 100 25.43 -10.32 -6.43
N LYS A 101 24.20 -9.81 -6.26
CA LYS A 101 23.59 -9.58 -4.94
C LYS A 101 23.45 -10.90 -4.16
N VAL A 102 22.93 -11.95 -4.79
CA VAL A 102 22.80 -13.28 -4.17
C VAL A 102 24.15 -13.79 -3.69
N ARG A 103 25.22 -13.62 -4.47
CA ARG A 103 26.58 -14.03 -4.08
C ARG A 103 27.04 -13.29 -2.81
N ILE A 104 26.83 -11.96 -2.74
CA ILE A 104 27.18 -11.17 -1.55
C ILE A 104 26.40 -11.66 -0.32
N LEU A 105 25.10 -11.90 -0.46
CA LEU A 105 24.26 -12.38 0.63
C LEU A 105 24.74 -13.75 1.15
N LYS A 106 25.01 -14.71 0.21
CA LYS A 106 25.54 -16.03 0.56
C LYS A 106 26.85 -15.93 1.32
N GLN A 107 27.80 -15.10 0.83
CA GLN A 107 29.08 -14.87 1.51
C GLN A 107 28.90 -14.31 2.93
N LYS A 108 28.02 -13.30 3.10
CA LYS A 108 27.73 -12.73 4.43
C LYS A 108 27.10 -13.75 5.37
N MET A 109 26.21 -14.61 4.88
CA MET A 109 25.59 -15.67 5.69
C MET A 109 26.57 -16.80 6.02
N GLU A 110 27.47 -17.16 5.11
CA GLU A 110 28.53 -18.15 5.34
C GLU A 110 29.50 -17.69 6.44
N LEU A 111 29.84 -16.40 6.51
CA LEU A 111 30.65 -15.83 7.60
C LEU A 111 29.98 -16.01 8.98
N LEU A 112 28.66 -16.17 9.04
CA LEU A 112 27.90 -16.46 10.26
C LEU A 112 27.70 -17.96 10.50
N GLY A 113 28.27 -18.81 9.65
CA GLY A 113 28.13 -20.27 9.70
C GLY A 113 26.85 -20.82 9.09
N ILE A 114 26.07 -19.98 8.35
CA ILE A 114 24.88 -20.44 7.63
C ILE A 114 25.32 -20.97 6.26
N ASN A 115 25.32 -22.29 6.12
CA ASN A 115 25.67 -22.95 4.85
C ASN A 115 24.53 -22.84 3.83
N CYS A 116 24.57 -21.79 3.03
CA CYS A 116 23.63 -21.55 1.93
C CYS A 116 24.11 -22.22 0.63
N HIS A 117 24.11 -23.55 0.59
CA HIS A 117 24.37 -24.25 -0.68
C HIS A 117 23.36 -23.81 -1.77
N ASP A 118 23.29 -24.50 -2.90
CA ASP A 118 22.42 -24.19 -4.03
C ASP A 118 20.91 -24.20 -3.72
N SER A 119 20.54 -24.66 -2.51
CA SER A 119 19.16 -24.70 -2.04
C SER A 119 18.53 -23.34 -1.66
N CYS A 120 19.34 -22.29 -1.43
CA CYS A 120 18.85 -20.95 -1.11
C CYS A 120 18.60 -20.15 -2.39
N ILE A 121 17.37 -20.28 -2.92
CA ILE A 121 16.91 -19.59 -4.13
C ILE A 121 16.12 -18.34 -3.67
N PRO A 122 16.36 -17.15 -4.28
CA PRO A 122 15.56 -15.96 -4.01
C PRO A 122 14.06 -16.21 -4.18
N GLY A 123 13.26 -15.60 -3.33
CA GLY A 123 11.80 -15.77 -3.29
C GLY A 123 11.33 -16.97 -2.45
N ASN A 124 12.19 -17.95 -2.16
CA ASN A 124 11.83 -19.18 -1.46
C ASN A 124 12.39 -19.24 -0.03
N TYR A 125 11.69 -19.95 0.85
CA TYR A 125 12.19 -20.31 2.18
C TYR A 125 13.00 -21.59 2.12
N SER A 126 14.17 -21.60 2.77
CA SER A 126 15.04 -22.75 2.87
C SER A 126 15.22 -23.13 4.33
N ASN A 127 15.06 -24.42 4.69
CA ASN A 127 15.28 -24.90 6.03
C ASN A 127 16.68 -25.50 6.15
N LEU A 128 17.52 -24.91 7.00
CA LEU A 128 18.92 -25.25 7.20
C LEU A 128 19.20 -25.64 8.65
N PHE A 129 20.41 -26.16 8.91
CA PHE A 129 20.90 -26.34 10.27
C PHE A 129 21.28 -24.99 10.89
N CYS A 130 20.81 -24.74 12.10
CA CYS A 130 21.19 -23.53 12.81
C CYS A 130 22.64 -23.64 13.30
N PRO A 131 23.54 -22.72 12.95
CA PRO A 131 24.94 -22.77 13.38
C PRO A 131 25.11 -22.60 14.91
N LYS A 132 24.14 -21.95 15.58
CA LYS A 132 24.19 -21.71 17.03
C LYS A 132 23.78 -22.93 17.84
N CYS A 133 22.68 -23.61 17.49
CA CYS A 133 22.18 -24.77 18.26
C CYS A 133 22.37 -26.12 17.55
N LYS A 134 22.91 -26.14 16.33
CA LYS A 134 23.18 -27.34 15.52
C LYS A 134 21.98 -28.29 15.38
N GLY A 135 20.75 -27.75 15.45
CA GLY A 135 19.53 -28.55 15.44
C GLY A 135 19.18 -29.23 16.77
N GLY A 136 19.96 -29.00 17.83
CA GLY A 136 19.76 -29.58 19.15
C GLY A 136 19.97 -31.10 19.19
N ARG A 137 19.33 -31.78 20.17
CA ARG A 137 19.48 -33.25 20.34
C ARG A 137 18.89 -34.05 19.16
N SER A 138 17.88 -33.51 18.50
CA SER A 138 17.18 -34.15 17.34
C SER A 138 17.83 -33.88 15.99
N ILE A 139 18.90 -33.09 15.94
CA ILE A 139 19.63 -32.72 14.71
C ILE A 139 18.66 -32.24 13.59
N GLU A 140 17.81 -31.27 13.93
CA GLU A 140 16.77 -30.77 13.02
C GLU A 140 17.25 -29.56 12.21
N ARG A 141 16.74 -29.45 10.96
CA ARG A 141 16.90 -28.24 10.14
C ARG A 141 15.95 -27.14 10.63
N SER A 142 16.25 -26.57 11.79
CA SER A 142 15.39 -25.62 12.50
C SER A 142 15.62 -24.16 12.12
N LEU A 143 16.56 -23.84 11.23
CA LEU A 143 16.83 -22.50 10.74
C LEU A 143 16.10 -22.28 9.42
N SER A 144 15.09 -21.42 9.41
CA SER A 144 14.49 -20.92 8.18
C SER A 144 15.26 -19.73 7.67
N VAL A 145 15.64 -19.76 6.41
CA VAL A 145 16.34 -18.72 5.69
C VAL A 145 15.51 -18.29 4.48
N HIS A 146 15.39 -17.00 4.27
CA HIS A 146 14.70 -16.42 3.12
C HIS A 146 15.56 -15.34 2.49
N ILE A 147 15.85 -15.47 1.20
CA ILE A 147 16.41 -14.39 0.37
C ILE A 147 15.23 -13.78 -0.38
N VAL A 148 15.02 -12.48 -0.26
CA VAL A 148 13.93 -11.80 -0.99
C VAL A 148 14.15 -11.90 -2.50
N GLU A 149 13.06 -11.80 -3.27
CA GLU A 149 13.05 -12.07 -4.71
C GLU A 149 14.02 -11.17 -5.50
N ASP A 150 14.16 -9.89 -5.11
CA ASP A 150 15.10 -8.92 -5.70
C ASP A 150 16.53 -9.04 -5.17
N ALA A 151 16.76 -10.00 -4.26
CA ALA A 151 18.04 -10.25 -3.60
C ALA A 151 18.66 -9.04 -2.88
N ASP A 152 17.88 -8.08 -2.43
CA ASP A 152 18.36 -6.91 -1.69
C ASP A 152 18.80 -7.27 -0.28
N PHE A 153 18.14 -8.25 0.34
CA PHE A 153 18.50 -8.76 1.65
C PHE A 153 18.09 -10.22 1.84
N ALA A 154 18.68 -10.85 2.85
CA ALA A 154 18.31 -12.16 3.36
C ALA A 154 17.96 -12.05 4.85
N MET A 155 17.05 -12.89 5.32
CA MET A 155 16.69 -13.01 6.72
C MET A 155 16.70 -14.47 7.15
N TRP A 156 16.95 -14.71 8.44
CA TRP A 156 16.89 -16.05 9.02
C TRP A 156 16.34 -16.03 10.44
N ARG A 157 15.73 -17.16 10.82
CA ARG A 157 15.27 -17.39 12.18
C ARG A 157 15.32 -18.88 12.54
N CYS A 158 15.90 -19.19 13.70
CA CYS A 158 15.80 -20.51 14.27
C CYS A 158 14.49 -20.66 15.06
N TYR A 159 13.71 -21.70 14.72
CA TYR A 159 12.40 -21.94 15.36
C TYR A 159 12.48 -22.75 16.64
N ARG A 160 13.66 -23.18 17.06
CA ARG A 160 13.81 -23.84 18.38
C ARG A 160 13.60 -22.81 19.50
N THR A 161 12.70 -23.13 20.42
CA THR A 161 12.31 -22.24 21.52
C THR A 161 13.49 -21.84 22.40
N CYS A 162 14.45 -22.77 22.59
CA CYS A 162 15.68 -22.53 23.42
C CYS A 162 16.78 -21.78 22.64
N CYS A 163 16.63 -21.55 21.31
CA CYS A 163 17.64 -20.89 20.48
C CYS A 163 17.18 -19.52 20.00
N GLY A 164 16.09 -19.50 19.22
CA GLY A 164 15.50 -18.27 18.69
C GLY A 164 16.42 -17.36 17.86
N TRP A 165 17.65 -17.83 17.54
CA TRP A 165 18.63 -17.02 16.82
C TRP A 165 18.09 -16.54 15.49
N ALA A 166 18.16 -15.23 15.25
CA ALA A 166 17.64 -14.58 14.06
C ALA A 166 18.59 -13.48 13.59
N GLY A 167 18.46 -13.05 12.35
CA GLY A 167 19.24 -11.95 11.80
C GLY A 167 18.91 -11.63 10.37
N GLN A 168 19.64 -10.67 9.83
CA GLN A 168 19.50 -10.17 8.45
C GLN A 168 20.85 -9.85 7.85
N ALA A 169 21.03 -10.12 6.56
CA ALA A 169 22.16 -9.69 5.74
C ALA A 169 21.65 -8.85 4.55
N PHE A 170 22.41 -7.83 4.17
CA PHE A 170 22.03 -6.93 3.07
C PHE A 170 23.07 -7.03 1.95
N ALA A 171 22.60 -6.97 0.68
CA ALA A 171 23.46 -7.03 -0.50
C ALA A 171 24.27 -5.74 -0.73
N ASP A 172 23.85 -4.64 -0.13
CA ASP A 172 24.57 -3.38 -0.13
C ASP A 172 25.57 -3.27 1.04
N GLY A 173 26.20 -2.12 1.23
CA GLY A 173 27.17 -1.87 2.30
C GLY A 173 26.61 -1.84 3.74
N ARG A 174 25.32 -2.13 3.95
CA ARG A 174 24.73 -2.19 5.30
C ARG A 174 25.31 -3.35 6.11
N VAL A 175 25.45 -3.11 7.42
CA VAL A 175 25.98 -4.09 8.35
C VAL A 175 25.00 -5.26 8.54
N THR A 176 25.53 -6.48 8.53
CA THR A 176 24.77 -7.68 8.88
C THR A 176 24.47 -7.66 10.37
N ASN A 177 23.20 -7.84 10.74
CA ASN A 177 22.75 -7.84 12.13
C ASN A 177 22.53 -9.26 12.64
N GLU A 178 23.23 -9.63 13.72
CA GLU A 178 22.96 -10.83 14.49
C GLU A 178 22.20 -10.47 15.77
N GLY A 179 21.12 -11.18 16.06
CA GLY A 179 20.36 -11.04 17.30
C GLY A 179 18.91 -10.62 17.10
N MET A 180 18.09 -10.77 18.15
CA MET A 180 16.66 -10.46 18.16
C MET A 180 16.33 -8.96 18.12
N ASN A 181 17.31 -8.11 18.05
CA ASN A 181 17.10 -6.76 17.60
C ASN A 181 16.96 -6.81 16.07
N ILE A 182 15.79 -7.28 15.62
CA ILE A 182 15.19 -6.62 14.49
C ILE A 182 15.05 -5.18 15.00
N ILE A 183 16.10 -4.42 14.83
CA ILE A 183 15.93 -3.03 14.56
C ILE A 183 15.21 -3.11 13.19
N PHE A 184 13.85 -3.23 13.23
CA PHE A 184 13.15 -2.35 12.38
C PHE A 184 13.86 -1.02 12.68
N LYS A 185 14.85 -0.69 11.87
CA LYS A 185 15.14 0.69 11.66
C LYS A 185 13.74 1.19 11.40
N VAL A 186 13.17 1.86 12.42
CA VAL A 186 12.05 2.73 12.20
C VAL A 186 12.56 3.51 11.01
N SER A 187 12.24 3.04 9.83
CA SER A 187 12.34 3.85 8.62
C SER A 187 11.53 5.01 9.10
N SER A 188 12.22 6.12 9.38
CA SER A 188 11.59 7.41 9.62
C SER A 188 10.32 7.37 8.81
N PRO A 189 9.13 7.53 9.44
CA PRO A 189 7.86 7.20 8.81
C PRO A 189 8.03 7.69 7.38
N ARG A 190 7.94 6.78 6.42
CA ARG A 190 8.00 7.20 5.02
C ARG A 190 6.82 8.13 4.98
N GLN A 191 7.09 9.43 5.00
CA GLN A 191 6.12 10.35 4.47
C GLN A 191 5.76 9.70 3.15
N ILE A 192 4.52 9.24 3.07
CA ILE A 192 3.97 8.76 1.82
C ILE A 192 3.93 10.03 0.99
N THR A 193 5.09 10.32 0.40
CA THR A 193 5.16 11.29 -0.67
C THR A 193 4.28 10.69 -1.73
N ALA A 194 3.35 11.47 -2.24
CA ALA A 194 2.33 11.14 -3.22
C ALA A 194 2.87 10.51 -4.53
N GLU A 195 4.14 10.16 -4.58
CA GLU A 195 4.87 9.63 -5.75
C GLU A 195 4.67 8.13 -6.00
N GLY A 196 4.03 7.39 -5.08
CA GLY A 196 3.83 5.93 -5.23
C GLY A 196 2.40 5.51 -5.53
N ILE A 197 1.39 6.19 -4.95
CA ILE A 197 -0.03 5.89 -5.17
C ILE A 197 -0.73 7.22 -5.44
N ILE A 198 -1.23 7.34 -6.66
CA ILE A 198 -2.00 8.52 -7.04
C ILE A 198 -3.41 8.33 -6.48
N LEU A 199 -3.78 9.15 -5.52
CA LEU A 199 -5.14 9.28 -5.02
C LEU A 199 -5.82 10.43 -5.74
N GLU A 200 -7.09 10.27 -6.03
CA GLU A 200 -7.94 11.29 -6.60
C GLU A 200 -9.22 11.49 -5.77
N PRO A 201 -9.88 12.64 -5.85
CA PRO A 201 -11.14 12.85 -5.19
C PRO A 201 -12.14 11.76 -5.56
N ILE A 202 -13.00 11.41 -4.60
CA ILE A 202 -14.02 10.38 -4.77
C ILE A 202 -14.99 10.74 -5.91
N GLY A 203 -15.22 9.82 -6.83
CA GLY A 203 -16.10 9.99 -7.99
C GLY A 203 -17.53 9.53 -7.73
N GLU A 204 -18.43 9.83 -8.69
CA GLU A 204 -19.88 9.59 -8.60
C GLU A 204 -20.24 8.16 -8.20
N LYS A 205 -19.53 7.16 -8.71
CA LYS A 205 -19.79 5.75 -8.39
C LYS A 205 -19.63 5.44 -6.89
N LEU A 206 -18.59 5.98 -6.27
CA LEU A 206 -18.36 5.78 -4.84
C LEU A 206 -19.22 6.73 -4.00
N ILE A 207 -19.54 7.94 -4.49
CA ILE A 207 -20.52 8.82 -3.83
C ILE A 207 -21.86 8.11 -3.73
N ALA A 208 -22.34 7.49 -4.82
CA ALA A 208 -23.56 6.68 -4.81
C ALA A 208 -23.46 5.49 -3.84
N TYR A 209 -22.33 4.77 -3.84
CA TYR A 209 -22.10 3.66 -2.90
C TYR A 209 -22.19 4.08 -1.44
N PHE A 210 -21.66 5.26 -1.09
CA PHE A 210 -21.76 5.81 0.26
C PHE A 210 -23.15 6.41 0.53
N GLY A 211 -23.80 6.98 -0.47
CA GLY A 211 -25.19 7.43 -0.39
C GLY A 211 -26.15 6.28 -0.03
N ASP A 212 -26.00 5.09 -0.61
CA ASP A 212 -26.73 3.87 -0.24
C ASP A 212 -26.49 3.44 1.21
N ARG A 213 -25.45 3.98 1.86
CA ARG A 213 -25.09 3.78 3.27
C ARG A 213 -25.50 4.93 4.16
N MET A 214 -26.24 5.90 3.63
CA MET A 214 -26.65 7.12 4.32
C MET A 214 -25.45 7.99 4.78
N ILE A 215 -24.32 7.90 4.09
CA ILE A 215 -23.13 8.71 4.35
C ILE A 215 -23.04 9.80 3.30
N SER A 216 -23.04 11.05 3.75
CA SER A 216 -23.07 12.24 2.90
C SER A 216 -21.71 12.53 2.27
N GLU A 217 -21.73 13.24 1.12
CA GLU A 217 -20.50 13.70 0.47
C GLU A 217 -19.69 14.66 1.37
N GLU A 218 -20.37 15.45 2.21
CA GLU A 218 -19.74 16.33 3.19
C GLU A 218 -18.88 15.54 4.18
N THR A 219 -19.44 14.47 4.76
CA THR A 219 -18.72 13.56 5.66
C THR A 219 -17.53 12.89 4.97
N LEU A 220 -17.69 12.45 3.72
CA LEU A 220 -16.58 11.87 2.94
C LEU A 220 -15.45 12.88 2.72
N ARG A 221 -15.79 14.11 2.34
CA ARG A 221 -14.83 15.19 2.10
C ARG A 221 -14.08 15.58 3.38
N ARG A 222 -14.82 15.74 4.48
CA ARG A 222 -14.23 16.08 5.78
C ARG A 222 -13.24 15.03 6.25
N ASN A 223 -13.54 13.76 6.07
CA ASN A 223 -12.67 12.65 6.42
C ASN A 223 -11.59 12.37 5.36
N SER A 224 -11.50 13.19 4.32
CA SER A 224 -10.57 13.01 3.22
C SER A 224 -10.61 11.59 2.64
N VAL A 225 -11.82 11.04 2.48
CA VAL A 225 -12.01 9.77 1.76
C VAL A 225 -11.72 10.03 0.29
N MET A 226 -10.84 9.22 -0.28
CA MET A 226 -10.35 9.35 -1.64
C MET A 226 -10.65 8.07 -2.42
N GLN A 227 -10.33 8.05 -3.69
CA GLN A 227 -10.27 6.83 -4.49
C GLN A 227 -8.89 6.65 -5.11
N MET A 228 -8.57 5.42 -5.48
CA MET A 228 -7.34 5.14 -6.23
C MET A 228 -7.49 5.65 -7.66
N ALA A 229 -6.54 6.45 -8.13
CA ALA A 229 -6.55 6.97 -9.48
C ALA A 229 -6.60 5.84 -10.53
N GLY A 230 -7.46 6.01 -11.50
CA GLY A 230 -7.69 5.03 -12.56
C GLY A 230 -8.53 3.82 -12.14
N ASN A 231 -9.01 3.72 -10.89
CA ASN A 231 -9.92 2.66 -10.45
C ASN A 231 -11.02 3.17 -9.52
N GLN A 232 -12.16 3.53 -10.11
CA GLN A 232 -13.34 4.07 -9.42
C GLN A 232 -14.06 3.09 -8.48
N GLY A 233 -13.58 1.85 -8.33
CA GLY A 233 -14.13 0.85 -7.42
C GLY A 233 -13.32 0.66 -6.14
N ILE A 234 -12.21 1.40 -5.97
CA ILE A 234 -11.31 1.27 -4.82
C ILE A 234 -11.38 2.53 -3.96
N ILE A 235 -11.92 2.37 -2.77
CA ILE A 235 -11.98 3.39 -1.72
C ILE A 235 -10.61 3.47 -1.05
N ALA A 236 -10.12 4.66 -0.79
CA ALA A 236 -8.91 4.95 -0.04
C ALA A 236 -9.26 5.74 1.24
N PHE A 237 -9.18 5.10 2.39
CA PHE A 237 -9.28 5.74 3.68
C PHE A 237 -7.91 6.30 4.07
N THR A 238 -7.79 7.62 4.12
CA THR A 238 -6.53 8.32 4.40
C THR A 238 -6.34 8.50 5.90
N TYR A 239 -5.30 7.88 6.46
CA TYR A 239 -4.92 8.06 7.87
C TYR A 239 -4.08 9.32 8.01
N ARG A 240 -4.46 10.21 8.92
CA ARG A 240 -3.81 11.50 9.11
C ARG A 240 -3.42 11.71 10.57
N ARG A 241 -2.34 12.45 10.76
CA ARG A 241 -1.87 12.94 12.07
C ARG A 241 -1.40 14.37 11.90
N ASN A 242 -2.00 15.29 12.65
CA ASN A 242 -1.75 16.72 12.52
C ASN A 242 -1.91 17.23 11.06
N GLY A 243 -2.95 16.77 10.38
CA GLY A 243 -3.24 17.08 8.97
C GLY A 243 -2.33 16.38 7.94
N VAL A 244 -1.25 15.71 8.36
CA VAL A 244 -0.30 15.02 7.47
C VAL A 244 -0.77 13.60 7.20
N LEU A 245 -0.74 13.19 5.92
CA LEU A 245 -1.03 11.81 5.51
C LEU A 245 0.07 10.87 6.01
N ILE A 246 -0.29 9.89 6.86
CA ILE A 246 0.64 8.92 7.46
C ILE A 246 0.42 7.50 6.98
N GLY A 247 -0.70 7.23 6.32
CA GLY A 247 -1.03 5.91 5.79
C GLY A 247 -2.32 5.92 5.00
N CYS A 248 -2.57 4.85 4.27
CA CYS A 248 -3.80 4.64 3.55
C CYS A 248 -4.24 3.18 3.66
N LYS A 249 -5.53 2.97 3.91
CA LYS A 249 -6.18 1.66 3.84
C LYS A 249 -7.13 1.66 2.67
N TYR A 250 -6.99 0.65 1.85
CA TYR A 250 -7.79 0.49 0.64
C TYR A 250 -8.86 -0.56 0.86
N ARG A 251 -10.00 -0.33 0.20
CA ARG A 251 -11.13 -1.25 0.23
C ARG A 251 -11.83 -1.27 -1.12
N THR A 252 -12.09 -2.46 -1.67
CA THR A 252 -12.98 -2.60 -2.81
C THR A 252 -14.45 -2.56 -2.36
N MET A 253 -15.36 -2.35 -3.30
CA MET A 253 -16.80 -2.44 -3.01
C MET A 253 -17.21 -3.85 -2.53
N GLU A 254 -16.48 -4.89 -2.93
CA GLU A 254 -16.66 -6.30 -2.55
C GLU A 254 -16.05 -6.67 -1.19
N LYS A 255 -15.57 -5.66 -0.42
CA LYS A 255 -14.97 -5.82 0.92
C LYS A 255 -13.60 -6.52 0.94
N ASN A 256 -12.78 -6.40 -0.12
CA ASN A 256 -11.36 -6.76 -0.05
C ASN A 256 -10.56 -5.60 0.51
N PHE A 257 -9.68 -5.86 1.48
CA PHE A 257 -8.92 -4.84 2.19
C PHE A 257 -7.43 -5.04 2.03
N TRP A 258 -6.66 -3.95 1.93
CA TRP A 258 -5.21 -3.96 2.05
C TRP A 258 -4.70 -2.59 2.52
N GLN A 259 -3.45 -2.57 2.96
CA GLN A 259 -2.70 -1.37 3.34
C GLN A 259 -1.32 -1.40 2.68
N ASP A 260 -0.69 -0.24 2.57
CA ASP A 260 0.69 -0.14 2.10
C ASP A 260 1.64 -0.85 3.07
N LYS A 261 2.60 -1.59 2.51
CA LYS A 261 3.61 -2.30 3.30
C LYS A 261 4.45 -1.31 4.12
N GLY A 262 4.62 -1.60 5.41
CA GLY A 262 5.44 -0.78 6.30
C GLY A 262 4.73 0.45 6.86
N THR A 263 3.42 0.60 6.64
CA THR A 263 2.61 1.62 7.30
C THR A 263 2.51 1.31 8.79
N GLU A 264 2.80 2.30 9.63
CA GLU A 264 2.54 2.21 11.07
C GLU A 264 1.04 2.12 11.33
N LYS A 265 0.66 1.38 12.37
CA LYS A 265 -0.74 1.25 12.77
C LYS A 265 -1.17 2.44 13.61
N TRP A 266 -2.15 3.19 13.13
CA TRP A 266 -2.78 4.31 13.81
C TRP A 266 -4.29 4.14 13.79
N LEU A 267 -5.00 4.83 14.71
CA LEU A 267 -6.45 4.94 14.63
C LEU A 267 -6.84 5.81 13.43
N TYR A 268 -7.88 5.43 12.69
CA TYR A 268 -8.46 6.26 11.64
C TYR A 268 -9.30 7.38 12.26
N GLY A 269 -9.15 8.60 11.78
CA GLY A 269 -9.80 9.78 12.37
C GLY A 269 -9.04 10.34 13.58
N LEU A 270 -7.74 10.07 13.74
CA LEU A 270 -6.97 10.49 14.90
C LEU A 270 -7.01 12.00 15.15
N ASP A 271 -7.00 12.81 14.09
CA ASP A 271 -7.03 14.28 14.20
C ASP A 271 -8.37 14.80 14.80
N ASP A 272 -9.43 14.00 14.73
CA ASP A 272 -10.76 14.36 15.25
C ASP A 272 -10.85 14.26 16.79
N ILE A 273 -9.88 13.61 17.43
CA ILE A 273 -9.85 13.40 18.89
C ILE A 273 -8.75 14.16 19.62
N ASN A 274 -8.05 15.05 18.94
CA ASN A 274 -6.86 15.73 19.49
C ASN A 274 -7.10 16.43 20.84
N GLU A 275 -8.25 17.10 21.01
CA GLU A 275 -8.63 17.82 22.25
C GLU A 275 -9.90 17.25 22.88
N ALA A 276 -10.30 16.03 22.48
CA ALA A 276 -11.53 15.42 22.98
C ALA A 276 -11.34 14.82 24.37
N THR A 277 -12.28 15.07 25.27
CA THR A 277 -12.37 14.42 26.59
C THR A 277 -13.26 13.18 26.57
N GLU A 278 -14.09 13.06 25.54
CA GLU A 278 -14.96 11.92 25.27
C GLU A 278 -14.76 11.50 23.81
N ILE A 279 -14.65 10.20 23.54
CA ILE A 279 -14.50 9.66 22.20
C ILE A 279 -15.35 8.42 21.96
N VAL A 280 -15.65 8.15 20.69
CA VAL A 280 -16.27 6.91 20.25
C VAL A 280 -15.22 6.09 19.49
N ILE A 281 -15.07 4.81 19.84
CA ILE A 281 -14.21 3.87 19.11
C ILE A 281 -15.09 2.82 18.43
N VAL A 282 -14.96 2.69 17.12
CA VAL A 282 -15.68 1.71 16.29
C VAL A 282 -14.72 0.73 15.62
N GLU A 283 -15.24 -0.34 14.99
CA GLU A 283 -14.41 -1.36 14.35
C GLU A 283 -13.95 -0.93 12.95
N GLY A 284 -14.81 -0.32 12.14
CA GLY A 284 -14.55 -0.03 10.74
C GLY A 284 -14.59 1.46 10.38
N GLU A 285 -13.90 1.81 9.28
CA GLU A 285 -13.88 3.20 8.79
C GLU A 285 -15.29 3.67 8.35
N ILE A 286 -16.13 2.76 7.83
CA ILE A 286 -17.51 3.07 7.45
C ILE A 286 -18.35 3.36 8.69
N ASP A 287 -18.15 2.64 9.78
CA ASP A 287 -18.87 2.89 11.03
C ASP A 287 -18.47 4.23 11.63
N LYS A 288 -17.19 4.61 11.54
CA LYS A 288 -16.73 5.95 11.92
C LYS A 288 -17.46 7.05 11.14
N LEU A 289 -17.60 6.88 9.83
CA LEU A 289 -18.33 7.84 9.00
C LEU A 289 -19.83 7.85 9.37
N SER A 290 -20.40 6.70 9.70
CA SER A 290 -21.82 6.59 10.12
C SER A 290 -22.09 7.27 11.46
N VAL A 291 -21.18 7.12 12.42
CA VAL A 291 -21.24 7.78 13.72
C VAL A 291 -21.13 9.30 13.57
N GLU A 292 -20.38 9.77 12.58
CA GLU A 292 -20.32 11.20 12.27
C GLU A 292 -21.61 11.75 11.68
N GLU A 293 -22.32 10.98 10.84
CA GLU A 293 -23.68 11.36 10.36
C GLU A 293 -24.67 11.50 11.54
N ALA A 294 -24.45 10.76 12.62
CA ALA A 294 -25.21 10.93 13.87
C ALA A 294 -24.75 12.15 14.72
N GLY A 295 -23.72 12.89 14.27
CA GLY A 295 -23.25 14.12 14.89
C GLY A 295 -22.04 13.96 15.83
N PHE A 296 -21.45 12.77 15.96
CA PHE A 296 -20.24 12.55 16.78
C PHE A 296 -18.99 12.66 15.91
N ARG A 297 -18.32 13.80 15.96
CA ARG A 297 -17.06 14.02 15.25
C ARG A 297 -15.85 13.42 15.97
N ASN A 298 -15.92 13.30 17.29
CA ASN A 298 -14.89 12.71 18.16
C ASN A 298 -14.88 11.17 18.08
N CYS A 299 -14.87 10.63 16.87
CA CYS A 299 -14.94 9.19 16.60
C CYS A 299 -13.72 8.72 15.83
N VAL A 300 -13.19 7.56 16.23
CA VAL A 300 -12.08 6.88 15.56
C VAL A 300 -12.41 5.42 15.29
N SER A 301 -11.78 4.82 14.27
CA SER A 301 -11.87 3.37 14.07
C SER A 301 -10.52 2.68 14.21
N VAL A 302 -10.55 1.40 14.61
CA VAL A 302 -9.35 0.57 14.67
C VAL A 302 -8.86 0.23 13.26
N PRO A 303 -7.53 0.14 13.03
CA PRO A 303 -6.97 -0.12 11.68
C PRO A 303 -7.10 -1.56 11.24
N GLY A 304 -7.27 -2.50 12.18
CA GLY A 304 -7.35 -3.95 11.97
C GLY A 304 -8.75 -4.48 12.27
N GLY A 305 -9.01 -5.73 11.88
CA GLY A 305 -10.24 -6.41 12.27
C GLY A 305 -10.25 -6.82 13.75
N ALA A 306 -11.42 -7.23 14.23
CA ALA A 306 -11.61 -7.75 15.57
C ALA A 306 -10.95 -9.14 15.76
N PRO A 307 -10.52 -9.49 16.99
CA PRO A 307 -10.07 -10.83 17.32
C PRO A 307 -11.26 -11.80 17.35
N GLN A 308 -11.02 -13.07 17.07
CA GLN A 308 -12.08 -14.08 17.14
C GLN A 308 -12.53 -14.38 18.59
N ILE A 309 -11.59 -14.28 19.53
CA ILE A 309 -11.80 -14.54 20.97
C ILE A 309 -10.96 -13.58 21.80
N VAL A 310 -11.41 -13.34 23.03
CA VAL A 310 -10.65 -12.58 24.02
C VAL A 310 -9.44 -13.39 24.48
N SER A 311 -8.29 -12.75 24.63
CA SER A 311 -7.09 -13.39 25.15
C SER A 311 -7.27 -13.74 26.63
N THR A 312 -7.01 -15.00 26.98
CA THR A 312 -6.97 -15.46 28.38
C THR A 312 -5.66 -15.11 29.09
N LYS A 313 -4.67 -14.60 28.35
CA LYS A 313 -3.36 -14.23 28.89
C LYS A 313 -3.40 -12.84 29.55
N ASP A 314 -2.47 -12.60 30.45
CA ASP A 314 -2.21 -11.25 30.94
C ASP A 314 -1.86 -10.31 29.78
N LEU A 315 -2.13 -9.02 29.98
CA LEU A 315 -1.79 -8.01 28.98
C LEU A 315 -0.27 -7.98 28.80
N PRO A 316 0.21 -8.08 27.56
CA PRO A 316 1.64 -7.93 27.28
C PRO A 316 2.09 -6.50 27.56
N SER A 317 3.40 -6.30 27.74
CA SER A 317 3.96 -4.94 27.79
C SER A 317 3.68 -4.22 26.46
N TRP A 318 3.66 -2.89 26.51
CA TRP A 318 3.32 -2.07 25.35
C TRP A 318 4.22 -2.34 24.12
N GLU A 319 5.52 -2.67 24.33
CA GLU A 319 6.45 -3.01 23.25
C GLU A 319 6.12 -4.35 22.58
N MET A 320 5.51 -5.26 23.34
CA MET A 320 5.19 -6.60 22.88
C MET A 320 3.77 -6.73 22.35
N ASP A 321 2.92 -5.73 22.57
CA ASP A 321 1.51 -5.72 22.16
C ASP A 321 1.30 -5.34 20.70
N LYS A 322 1.87 -6.11 19.80
CA LYS A 322 1.87 -5.82 18.36
C LYS A 322 0.47 -5.82 17.72
N ALA A 323 -0.46 -6.57 18.28
CA ALA A 323 -1.83 -6.61 17.78
C ALA A 323 -2.54 -5.26 17.99
N TYR A 324 -2.31 -4.63 19.13
CA TYR A 324 -2.91 -3.37 19.54
C TYR A 324 -1.92 -2.20 19.56
N GLN A 325 -0.85 -2.30 18.79
CA GLN A 325 0.18 -1.26 18.68
C GLN A 325 -0.39 0.12 18.36
N TYR A 326 -1.50 0.19 17.66
CA TYR A 326 -2.21 1.43 17.34
C TYR A 326 -2.69 2.19 18.58
N LEU A 327 -3.04 1.51 19.67
CA LEU A 327 -3.40 2.17 20.95
C LEU A 327 -2.17 2.85 21.57
N TRP A 328 -1.02 2.15 21.53
CA TRP A 328 0.22 2.66 22.08
C TRP A 328 0.78 3.81 21.25
N ASN A 329 0.65 3.73 19.91
CA ASN A 329 1.02 4.82 19.01
C ASN A 329 0.12 6.07 19.24
N CYS A 330 -1.13 5.88 19.64
CA CYS A 330 -2.10 6.95 19.91
C CYS A 330 -2.18 7.34 21.41
N LYS A 331 -1.28 6.81 22.26
CA LYS A 331 -1.39 6.96 23.72
C LYS A 331 -1.51 8.43 24.17
N GLU A 332 -0.76 9.34 23.60
CA GLU A 332 -0.78 10.77 23.92
C GLU A 332 -2.16 11.44 23.73
N TYR A 333 -2.98 10.89 22.82
CA TYR A 333 -4.37 11.33 22.60
C TYR A 333 -5.31 10.62 23.57
N LEU A 334 -5.17 9.32 23.72
CA LEU A 334 -6.07 8.47 24.50
C LEU A 334 -5.94 8.70 26.02
N ASP A 335 -4.77 9.11 26.52
CA ASP A 335 -4.58 9.40 27.94
C ASP A 335 -5.34 10.65 28.42
N LYS A 336 -5.69 11.58 27.51
CA LYS A 336 -6.48 12.79 27.80
C LYS A 336 -7.97 12.49 27.89
N VAL A 337 -8.42 11.36 27.38
CA VAL A 337 -9.83 10.99 27.28
C VAL A 337 -10.32 10.42 28.59
N SER A 338 -11.38 10.98 29.15
CA SER A 338 -12.01 10.51 30.39
C SER A 338 -13.15 9.52 30.14
N ARG A 339 -13.82 9.61 28.98
CA ARG A 339 -14.94 8.74 28.60
C ARG A 339 -14.72 8.15 27.21
N ILE A 340 -14.71 6.82 27.12
CA ILE A 340 -14.49 6.08 25.87
C ILE A 340 -15.73 5.23 25.60
N ILE A 341 -16.46 5.54 24.54
CA ILE A 341 -17.62 4.77 24.09
C ILE A 341 -17.15 3.73 23.09
N LEU A 342 -17.32 2.46 23.41
CA LEU A 342 -17.00 1.33 22.56
C LEU A 342 -18.24 0.95 21.75
N ALA A 343 -18.26 1.31 20.47
CA ALA A 343 -19.32 0.99 19.52
C ALA A 343 -18.80 -0.01 18.47
N THR A 344 -18.25 -1.11 18.94
CA THR A 344 -17.78 -2.24 18.12
C THR A 344 -18.95 -3.04 17.58
N ASP A 345 -18.70 -3.93 16.60
CA ASP A 345 -19.75 -4.78 16.04
C ASP A 345 -20.46 -5.60 17.13
N GLY A 346 -21.74 -5.85 16.97
CA GLY A 346 -22.58 -6.61 17.91
C GLY A 346 -22.36 -8.11 17.86
N ASP A 347 -21.49 -8.61 16.96
CA ASP A 347 -21.15 -10.03 16.86
C ASP A 347 -20.06 -10.44 17.88
N VAL A 348 -19.79 -11.75 17.95
CA VAL A 348 -18.80 -12.32 18.89
C VAL A 348 -17.42 -11.68 18.75
N CYS A 349 -16.99 -11.39 17.52
CA CYS A 349 -15.69 -10.77 17.27
C CYS A 349 -15.66 -9.32 17.75
N GLY A 350 -16.69 -8.54 17.49
CA GLY A 350 -16.80 -7.15 17.96
C GLY A 350 -16.89 -7.05 19.49
N GLN A 351 -17.58 -8.00 20.14
CA GLN A 351 -17.60 -8.09 21.61
C GLN A 351 -16.21 -8.44 22.17
N ALA A 352 -15.47 -9.35 21.51
CA ALA A 352 -14.09 -9.65 21.87
C ALA A 352 -13.16 -8.45 21.70
N LEU A 353 -13.36 -7.64 20.64
CA LEU A 353 -12.63 -6.39 20.45
C LEU A 353 -12.95 -5.38 21.58
N ALA A 354 -14.21 -5.22 21.95
CA ALA A 354 -14.60 -4.33 23.06
C ALA A 354 -13.89 -4.70 24.37
N GLU A 355 -13.86 -6.00 24.74
CA GLU A 355 -13.17 -6.47 25.94
C GLU A 355 -11.67 -6.21 25.85
N GLU A 356 -11.02 -6.50 24.71
CA GLU A 356 -9.58 -6.29 24.54
C GLU A 356 -9.21 -4.79 24.57
N LEU A 357 -10.07 -3.91 24.05
CA LEU A 357 -9.91 -2.47 24.16
C LEU A 357 -10.08 -1.99 25.61
N ALA A 358 -11.16 -2.42 26.28
CA ALA A 358 -11.45 -2.03 27.65
C ALA A 358 -10.36 -2.47 28.63
N ARG A 359 -9.76 -3.65 28.44
CA ARG A 359 -8.63 -4.14 29.25
C ARG A 359 -7.40 -3.26 29.14
N ARG A 360 -7.14 -2.64 27.96
CA ARG A 360 -5.97 -1.78 27.70
C ARG A 360 -6.20 -0.33 28.04
N LEU A 361 -7.43 0.13 27.85
CA LEU A 361 -7.80 1.53 28.04
C LEU A 361 -8.26 1.85 29.48
N GLY A 362 -8.58 0.82 30.27
CA GLY A 362 -9.18 0.98 31.59
C GLY A 362 -10.70 0.84 31.54
N LYS A 363 -11.25 -0.23 32.14
CA LYS A 363 -12.69 -0.55 32.11
C LYS A 363 -13.54 0.54 32.76
N GLU A 364 -13.01 1.22 33.76
CA GLU A 364 -13.66 2.29 34.52
C GLU A 364 -13.99 3.54 33.71
N ARG A 365 -13.32 3.71 32.55
CA ARG A 365 -13.58 4.84 31.64
C ARG A 365 -14.14 4.40 30.29
N CYS A 366 -14.59 3.15 30.18
CA CYS A 366 -15.22 2.61 28.97
C CYS A 366 -16.71 2.43 29.13
N TRP A 367 -17.45 2.76 28.11
CA TRP A 367 -18.89 2.54 27.97
C TRP A 367 -19.13 1.68 26.75
N LEU A 368 -20.07 0.74 26.82
CA LEU A 368 -20.40 -0.18 25.73
C LEU A 368 -21.75 0.19 25.12
N VAL A 369 -21.79 0.34 23.81
CA VAL A 369 -23.02 0.52 23.05
C VAL A 369 -23.79 -0.80 23.01
N GLN A 370 -25.08 -0.71 23.35
CA GLN A 370 -26.05 -1.81 23.21
C GLN A 370 -26.82 -1.64 21.91
N TRP A 371 -26.49 -2.44 20.90
CA TRP A 371 -27.20 -2.34 19.62
C TRP A 371 -28.66 -2.73 19.75
N PRO A 372 -29.61 -1.92 19.22
CA PRO A 372 -31.04 -2.19 19.35
C PRO A 372 -31.44 -3.47 18.61
N LYS A 373 -32.57 -4.03 18.98
CA LYS A 373 -33.14 -5.18 18.28
C LYS A 373 -33.57 -4.81 16.87
N LYS A 374 -33.18 -5.61 15.90
CA LYS A 374 -33.59 -5.52 14.51
C LYS A 374 -34.88 -6.30 14.27
N ASP A 375 -34.98 -7.46 14.92
CA ASP A 375 -36.13 -8.34 14.90
C ASP A 375 -36.22 -9.14 16.23
N HIS A 376 -37.12 -10.14 16.30
CA HIS A 376 -37.30 -10.96 17.50
C HIS A 376 -36.06 -11.80 17.85
N SER A 377 -35.16 -12.06 16.91
CA SER A 377 -34.02 -12.99 17.05
C SER A 377 -32.67 -12.33 16.95
N SER A 378 -32.59 -11.11 16.43
CA SER A 378 -31.32 -10.45 16.14
C SER A 378 -31.28 -8.97 16.53
N CYS A 379 -30.12 -8.46 16.83
CA CYS A 379 -29.83 -7.04 16.98
C CYS A 379 -29.18 -6.51 15.71
N PHE A 380 -29.17 -5.19 15.55
CA PHE A 380 -28.33 -4.55 14.55
C PHE A 380 -26.86 -4.88 14.83
N LYS A 381 -26.10 -5.05 13.75
CA LYS A 381 -24.72 -5.48 13.87
C LYS A 381 -23.76 -4.34 14.18
N ASP A 382 -23.90 -3.21 13.48
CA ASP A 382 -22.96 -2.12 13.49
C ASP A 382 -23.65 -0.74 13.33
N ALA A 383 -22.86 0.32 13.46
CA ALA A 383 -23.36 1.69 13.35
C ALA A 383 -23.97 1.99 11.97
N ASN A 384 -23.38 1.44 10.89
CA ASN A 384 -23.92 1.67 9.56
C ASN A 384 -25.27 0.99 9.34
N GLU A 385 -25.49 -0.19 9.90
CA GLU A 385 -26.81 -0.85 9.85
C GLU A 385 -27.88 -0.03 10.55
N VAL A 386 -27.60 0.50 11.75
CA VAL A 386 -28.53 1.37 12.50
C VAL A 386 -28.79 2.65 11.71
N LEU A 387 -27.77 3.32 11.21
CA LEU A 387 -27.91 4.53 10.40
C LEU A 387 -28.84 4.29 9.20
N LYS A 388 -28.61 3.21 8.45
CA LYS A 388 -29.38 2.88 7.24
C LYS A 388 -30.85 2.57 7.52
N CYS A 389 -31.12 1.87 8.61
CA CYS A 389 -32.47 1.37 8.89
C CYS A 389 -33.30 2.30 9.76
N LEU A 390 -32.65 2.99 10.72
CA LEU A 390 -33.35 3.81 11.72
C LEU A 390 -33.02 5.30 11.61
N GLY A 391 -31.99 5.66 10.85
CA GLY A 391 -31.54 7.04 10.62
C GLY A 391 -30.59 7.59 11.68
N PRO A 392 -30.10 8.82 11.48
CA PRO A 392 -29.04 9.41 12.29
C PRO A 392 -29.47 9.70 13.73
N ASN A 393 -30.73 10.08 13.96
CA ASN A 393 -31.23 10.39 15.31
C ASN A 393 -31.29 9.14 16.20
N ALA A 394 -31.73 8.00 15.64
CA ALA A 394 -31.71 6.74 16.37
C ALA A 394 -30.29 6.27 16.69
N LEU A 395 -29.34 6.39 15.73
CA LEU A 395 -27.94 6.07 15.98
C LEU A 395 -27.37 6.98 17.08
N ARG A 396 -27.70 8.27 17.07
CA ARG A 396 -27.30 9.20 18.12
C ARG A 396 -27.81 8.73 19.51
N GLU A 397 -29.07 8.42 19.64
CA GLU A 397 -29.68 7.95 20.91
C GLU A 397 -28.97 6.69 21.41
N VAL A 398 -28.71 5.73 20.52
CA VAL A 398 -28.03 4.49 20.86
C VAL A 398 -26.60 4.74 21.40
N ILE A 399 -25.87 5.71 20.83
CA ILE A 399 -24.52 6.05 21.30
C ILE A 399 -24.57 6.81 22.63
N GLU A 400 -25.52 7.75 22.80
CA GLU A 400 -25.68 8.54 24.01
C GLU A 400 -26.10 7.67 25.20
N THR A 401 -26.87 6.60 24.97
CA THR A 401 -27.33 5.64 25.97
C THR A 401 -26.36 4.50 26.26
N ALA A 402 -25.11 4.59 25.77
CA ALA A 402 -24.07 3.61 26.08
C ALA A 402 -23.91 3.41 27.61
N GLU A 403 -23.77 2.15 28.03
CA GLU A 403 -23.69 1.76 29.43
C GLU A 403 -22.23 1.60 29.88
N LEU A 404 -21.95 1.91 31.18
CA LEU A 404 -20.62 1.70 31.74
C LEU A 404 -20.21 0.23 31.57
N TYR A 405 -18.97 0.03 31.05
CA TYR A 405 -18.45 -1.29 30.78
C TYR A 405 -18.33 -2.10 32.07
N GLN A 406 -19.30 -3.01 32.27
CA GLN A 406 -19.27 -3.92 33.41
C GLN A 406 -18.45 -5.14 33.05
N VAL A 407 -17.75 -5.70 34.05
CA VAL A 407 -17.11 -7.01 33.90
C VAL A 407 -18.23 -8.04 33.75
N CYS A 408 -18.59 -8.38 32.53
CA CYS A 408 -19.45 -9.52 32.30
C CYS A 408 -18.72 -10.75 32.85
N THR A 409 -19.13 -11.21 34.03
CA THR A 409 -18.80 -12.54 34.49
C THR A 409 -19.30 -13.51 33.43
N ILE A 410 -18.41 -14.35 32.92
CA ILE A 410 -18.59 -15.32 31.79
C ILE A 410 -19.80 -16.27 32.00
N ASN A 411 -20.54 -16.15 33.06
CA ASN A 411 -21.67 -17.01 33.43
C ASN A 411 -23.02 -16.70 32.75
N GLN A 412 -23.09 -15.77 31.78
CA GLN A 412 -24.34 -15.45 31.06
C GLN A 412 -24.35 -15.86 29.59
N LEU A 413 -23.32 -16.59 29.11
CA LEU A 413 -23.18 -17.05 27.72
C LEU A 413 -23.10 -18.58 27.60
N ILE A 414 -23.80 -19.32 28.49
CA ILE A 414 -24.06 -20.76 28.32
C ILE A 414 -25.54 -21.01 28.10
#